data_e52878e361949f3e5eacf4baf6a974a0
#
_entry.id   e52878e361949f3e5eacf4baf6a974a0
#
_cell.length_a   1.000
_cell.length_b   1.000
_cell.length_c   1.000
_cell.angle_alpha   90.00
_cell.angle_beta   90.00
_cell.angle_gamma   90.00
#
_symmetry.space_group_name_H-M   'P 1'
#
loop_
_entity.id
_entity.type
_entity.pdbx_description
1 polymer ?
#
loop_
_entity_poly.entity_id
_entity_poly.type
_entity_poly.pdbx_seq_one_letter_code
_entity_poly.pdbx_strand_id
1 'polypeptide(L)'
;MRIVIQRVSHASVTIEGVCKSAIKEGFMILVGIENADTQEDANWLCKKIVNLRVFDDENGVMNKSILDINGEILVVSQFTLHASYKKGNRPSYIYAAKPDIAIPLYEYFCKELSNALGKEIGTGEFGADMKVELLNNGPVTICMDTKNKE
;
A
#
# COMPACT_ATOMS: atom_id res chain seq x y z
N MET A 1 1.38 -10.55 5.35
CA MET A 1 1.56 -9.30 4.57
C MET A 1 0.97 -8.17 5.36
N ARG A 2 1.71 -7.06 5.48
CA ARG A 2 1.26 -5.85 6.17
C ARG A 2 1.15 -4.71 5.20
N ILE A 3 0.10 -3.92 5.33
CA ILE A 3 -0.05 -2.69 4.55
C ILE A 3 -0.44 -1.53 5.47
N VAL A 4 -0.07 -0.34 5.04
CA VAL A 4 -0.58 0.91 5.60
C VAL A 4 -1.23 1.66 4.44
N ILE A 5 -2.53 1.93 4.59
CA ILE A 5 -3.32 2.67 3.61
C ILE A 5 -3.49 4.08 4.13
N GLN A 6 -3.20 5.07 3.30
CA GLN A 6 -3.48 6.47 3.58
C GLN A 6 -4.38 7.03 2.49
N ARG A 7 -5.51 7.62 2.90
CA ARG A 7 -6.39 8.35 1.99
C ARG A 7 -5.74 9.69 1.66
N VAL A 8 -5.57 9.97 0.36
CA VAL A 8 -4.81 11.13 -0.11
C VAL A 8 -5.62 11.94 -1.13
N SER A 9 -5.36 13.24 -1.18
CA SER A 9 -5.81 14.11 -2.27
C SER A 9 -4.90 13.99 -3.49
N HIS A 10 -3.62 13.72 -3.28
CA HIS A 10 -2.63 13.37 -4.28
C HIS A 10 -1.43 12.70 -3.62
N ALA A 11 -0.65 11.96 -4.38
CA ALA A 11 0.63 11.40 -3.96
C ALA A 11 1.54 11.19 -5.16
N SER A 12 2.84 11.16 -4.91
CA SER A 12 3.83 10.88 -5.95
C SER A 12 5.05 10.18 -5.36
N VAL A 13 5.79 9.48 -6.20
CA VAL A 13 7.07 8.89 -5.87
C VAL A 13 8.12 9.33 -6.89
N THR A 14 9.23 9.85 -6.37
CA THR A 14 10.36 10.35 -7.16
C THR A 14 11.60 9.51 -6.87
N ILE A 15 12.30 9.11 -7.92
CA ILE A 15 13.53 8.31 -7.86
C ILE A 15 14.59 9.05 -8.68
N GLU A 16 15.74 9.33 -8.06
CA GLU A 16 16.85 10.04 -8.72
C GLU A 16 16.41 11.35 -9.40
N GLY A 17 15.54 12.12 -8.74
CA GLY A 17 15.02 13.39 -9.24
C GLY A 17 13.95 13.29 -10.32
N VAL A 18 13.53 12.07 -10.71
CA VAL A 18 12.52 11.83 -11.72
C VAL A 18 11.24 11.29 -11.07
N CYS A 19 10.10 11.90 -11.37
CA CYS A 19 8.81 11.40 -10.92
C CYS A 19 8.49 10.07 -11.62
N LYS A 20 8.48 8.98 -10.85
CA LYS A 20 8.18 7.63 -11.34
C LYS A 20 6.67 7.42 -11.53
N SER A 21 5.89 7.87 -10.55
CA SER A 21 4.43 7.74 -10.55
C SER A 21 3.82 8.89 -9.75
N ALA A 22 2.63 9.31 -10.16
CA ALA A 22 1.82 10.29 -9.44
C ALA A 22 0.34 9.92 -9.56
N ILE A 23 -0.42 10.17 -8.50
CA ILE A 23 -1.85 9.94 -8.44
C ILE A 23 -2.58 11.18 -7.92
N LYS A 24 -3.85 11.27 -8.25
CA LYS A 24 -4.82 12.21 -7.68
C LYS A 24 -5.51 11.56 -6.47
N GLU A 25 -6.75 11.91 -6.20
CA GLU A 25 -7.53 11.38 -5.07
C GLU A 25 -7.56 9.85 -5.06
N GLY A 26 -7.28 9.27 -3.90
CA GLY A 26 -7.31 7.83 -3.72
C GLY A 26 -6.48 7.36 -2.54
N PHE A 27 -5.68 6.31 -2.74
CA PHE A 27 -4.84 5.71 -1.70
C PHE A 27 -3.35 5.74 -2.06
N MET A 28 -2.52 6.14 -1.10
CA MET A 28 -1.12 5.75 -1.06
C MET A 28 -0.98 4.57 -0.10
N ILE A 29 -0.38 3.48 -0.58
CA ILE A 29 -0.28 2.22 0.16
C ILE A 29 1.18 1.82 0.30
N LEU A 30 1.62 1.63 1.55
CA LEU A 30 2.88 0.97 1.86
C LEU A 30 2.62 -0.53 2.03
N VAL A 31 3.48 -1.38 1.44
CA VAL A 31 3.35 -2.83 1.55
C VAL A 31 4.65 -3.48 2.01
N GLY A 32 4.56 -4.27 3.08
CA GLY A 32 5.63 -5.09 3.60
C GLY A 32 5.29 -6.58 3.49
N ILE A 33 6.27 -7.37 3.08
CA ILE A 33 6.13 -8.80 2.83
C ILE A 33 7.04 -9.58 3.79
N GLU A 34 6.52 -10.66 4.36
CA GLU A 34 7.27 -11.61 5.17
C GLU A 34 7.33 -12.99 4.48
N ASN A 35 8.23 -13.85 4.96
CA ASN A 35 8.48 -15.15 4.30
C ASN A 35 7.25 -16.07 4.24
N ALA A 36 6.33 -15.95 5.21
CA ALA A 36 5.13 -16.77 5.28
C ALA A 36 3.98 -16.27 4.39
N ASP A 37 4.16 -15.15 3.71
CA ASP A 37 3.13 -14.58 2.84
C ASP A 37 2.99 -15.36 1.53
N THR A 38 1.75 -15.44 1.04
CA THR A 38 1.39 -16.13 -0.18
C THR A 38 0.51 -15.26 -1.07
N GLN A 39 0.20 -15.76 -2.27
CA GLN A 39 -0.75 -15.10 -3.16
C GLN A 39 -2.14 -14.95 -2.53
N GLU A 40 -2.55 -15.84 -1.62
CA GLU A 40 -3.81 -15.73 -0.90
C GLU A 40 -3.86 -14.47 -0.03
N ASP A 41 -2.75 -14.14 0.63
CA ASP A 41 -2.62 -12.90 1.40
C ASP A 41 -2.82 -11.67 0.50
N ALA A 42 -2.16 -11.67 -0.66
CA ALA A 42 -2.28 -10.60 -1.64
C ALA A 42 -3.72 -10.46 -2.17
N ASN A 43 -4.35 -11.58 -2.54
CA ASN A 43 -5.73 -11.61 -3.05
C ASN A 43 -6.71 -11.06 -2.02
N TRP A 44 -6.56 -11.46 -0.76
CA TRP A 44 -7.42 -10.98 0.32
C TRP A 44 -7.29 -9.46 0.50
N LEU A 45 -6.05 -8.94 0.52
CA LEU A 45 -5.80 -7.51 0.64
C LEU A 45 -6.36 -6.73 -0.55
N CYS A 46 -6.11 -7.17 -1.79
CA CYS A 46 -6.61 -6.50 -2.98
C CYS A 46 -8.13 -6.33 -2.94
N LYS A 47 -8.83 -7.41 -2.58
CA LYS A 47 -10.30 -7.38 -2.42
C LYS A 47 -10.74 -6.43 -1.32
N LYS A 48 -10.01 -6.42 -0.17
CA LYS A 48 -10.31 -5.52 0.94
C LYS A 48 -10.10 -4.06 0.55
N ILE A 49 -8.96 -3.73 -0.05
CA ILE A 49 -8.57 -2.37 -0.39
C ILE A 49 -9.62 -1.70 -1.27
N VAL A 50 -10.02 -2.35 -2.37
CA VAL A 50 -10.93 -1.72 -3.34
C VAL A 50 -12.37 -1.56 -2.82
N ASN A 51 -12.75 -2.36 -1.83
CA ASN A 51 -14.08 -2.33 -1.22
C ASN A 51 -14.14 -1.56 0.10
N LEU A 52 -13.02 -1.04 0.59
CA LEU A 52 -12.96 -0.29 1.84
C LEU A 52 -13.74 1.03 1.71
N ARG A 53 -14.70 1.23 2.59
CA ARG A 53 -15.66 2.34 2.50
C ARG A 53 -15.21 3.51 3.37
N VAL A 54 -14.22 4.26 2.90
CA VAL A 54 -13.56 5.34 3.65
C VAL A 54 -13.57 6.69 2.92
N PHE A 55 -14.28 6.79 1.82
CA PHE A 55 -14.51 8.06 1.14
C PHE A 55 -15.90 8.60 1.48
N ASP A 56 -15.99 9.92 1.59
CA ASP A 56 -17.21 10.57 2.02
C ASP A 56 -18.31 10.46 0.95
N ASP A 57 -19.54 10.21 1.41
CA ASP A 57 -20.75 10.32 0.60
C ASP A 57 -21.27 11.77 0.56
N GLU A 58 -22.46 11.95 0.00
CA GLU A 58 -23.11 13.25 -0.15
C GLU A 58 -23.44 13.92 1.21
N ASN A 59 -23.46 13.13 2.28
CA ASN A 59 -23.74 13.59 3.64
C ASN A 59 -22.46 13.77 4.49
N GLY A 60 -21.27 13.63 3.88
CA GLY A 60 -19.99 13.71 4.56
C GLY A 60 -19.68 12.50 5.45
N VAL A 61 -20.31 11.36 5.19
CA VAL A 61 -20.10 10.11 5.92
C VAL A 61 -19.19 9.18 5.11
N MET A 62 -18.18 8.57 5.76
CA MET A 62 -17.31 7.57 5.13
C MET A 62 -18.12 6.34 4.76
N ASN A 63 -18.53 6.25 3.52
CA ASN A 63 -19.47 5.25 3.02
C ASN A 63 -19.15 4.74 1.61
N LYS A 64 -18.36 5.47 0.84
CA LYS A 64 -17.98 5.13 -0.52
C LYS A 64 -16.62 4.43 -0.56
N SER A 65 -16.48 3.46 -1.47
CA SER A 65 -15.21 2.81 -1.77
C SER A 65 -14.40 3.62 -2.79
N ILE A 66 -13.15 3.22 -3.00
CA ILE A 66 -12.32 3.82 -4.05
C ILE A 66 -12.90 3.55 -5.46
N LEU A 67 -13.60 2.43 -5.63
CA LEU A 67 -14.32 2.12 -6.88
C LEU A 67 -15.46 3.12 -7.11
N ASP A 68 -16.21 3.46 -6.06
CA ASP A 68 -17.35 4.39 -6.16
C ASP A 68 -16.91 5.79 -6.57
N ILE A 69 -15.74 6.23 -6.12
CA ILE A 69 -15.21 7.57 -6.45
C ILE A 69 -14.31 7.59 -7.68
N ASN A 70 -14.10 6.44 -8.33
CA ASN A 70 -13.14 6.29 -9.43
C ASN A 70 -11.73 6.79 -9.06
N GLY A 71 -11.29 6.46 -7.85
CA GLY A 71 -10.00 6.89 -7.30
C GLY A 71 -8.80 6.15 -7.88
N GLU A 72 -7.61 6.61 -7.53
CA GLU A 72 -6.33 6.08 -7.97
C GLU A 72 -5.55 5.48 -6.80
N ILE A 73 -4.62 4.58 -7.08
CA ILE A 73 -3.77 3.95 -6.07
C ILE A 73 -2.30 4.09 -6.45
N LEU A 74 -1.47 4.46 -5.46
CA LEU A 74 -0.01 4.42 -5.53
C LEU A 74 0.48 3.40 -4.50
N VAL A 75 1.23 2.39 -4.95
CA VAL A 75 1.82 1.37 -4.07
C VAL A 75 3.32 1.53 -3.99
N VAL A 76 3.83 1.55 -2.77
CA VAL A 76 5.26 1.63 -2.46
C VAL A 76 5.66 0.46 -1.56
N SER A 77 6.68 -0.29 -1.95
CA SER A 77 7.24 -1.35 -1.10
C SER A 77 7.89 -0.77 0.16
N GLN A 78 7.64 -1.40 1.31
CA GLN A 78 8.11 -0.91 2.60
C GLN A 78 8.42 -2.10 3.53
N PHE A 79 9.60 -2.71 3.40
CA PHE A 79 10.00 -3.86 4.22
C PHE A 79 10.06 -3.52 5.71
N THR A 80 10.30 -2.25 6.06
CA THR A 80 10.39 -1.79 7.45
C THR A 80 9.08 -1.91 8.23
N LEU A 81 7.95 -2.22 7.57
CA LEU A 81 6.71 -2.58 8.27
C LEU A 81 6.86 -3.86 9.11
N HIS A 82 7.88 -4.69 8.80
CA HIS A 82 8.25 -5.87 9.57
C HIS A 82 9.43 -5.64 10.51
N ALA A 83 9.67 -4.40 10.93
CA ALA A 83 10.71 -4.06 11.89
C ALA A 83 10.43 -4.66 13.26
N SER A 84 11.46 -5.23 13.88
CA SER A 84 11.46 -5.60 15.29
C SER A 84 12.32 -4.61 16.06
N TYR A 85 11.71 -3.93 17.02
CA TYR A 85 12.34 -2.88 17.85
C TYR A 85 12.23 -3.17 19.35
N LYS A 86 11.85 -4.40 19.72
CA LYS A 86 11.65 -4.80 21.11
C LYS A 86 12.93 -4.74 21.93
N LYS A 87 14.07 -5.02 21.28
CA LYS A 87 15.39 -5.03 21.95
C LYS A 87 16.30 -3.96 21.34
N GLY A 88 16.52 -2.89 22.09
CA GLY A 88 17.38 -1.79 21.66
C GLY A 88 16.73 -0.86 20.63
N ASN A 89 17.47 0.21 20.27
CA ASN A 89 16.95 1.30 19.43
C ASN A 89 17.29 1.15 17.94
N ARG A 90 18.10 0.15 17.57
CA ARG A 90 18.37 -0.21 16.18
C ARG A 90 17.37 -1.29 15.76
N PRO A 91 16.41 -0.98 14.86
CA PRO A 91 15.45 -1.97 14.40
C PRO A 91 16.12 -3.14 13.68
N SER A 92 15.58 -4.34 13.88
CA SER A 92 15.95 -5.55 13.13
C SER A 92 14.89 -5.82 12.07
N TYR A 93 15.31 -6.23 10.89
CA TYR A 93 14.43 -6.53 9.76
C TYR A 93 14.46 -8.01 9.37
N ILE A 94 14.79 -8.89 10.31
CA ILE A 94 14.92 -10.34 10.08
C ILE A 94 13.60 -11.00 9.66
N TYR A 95 12.46 -10.38 9.99
CA TYR A 95 11.14 -10.88 9.62
C TYR A 95 10.69 -10.46 8.22
N ALA A 96 11.34 -9.46 7.63
CA ALA A 96 11.06 -9.07 6.25
C ALA A 96 11.56 -10.13 5.28
N ALA A 97 10.74 -10.46 4.29
CA ALA A 97 11.17 -11.35 3.20
C ALA A 97 12.30 -10.72 2.40
N LYS A 98 13.24 -11.56 1.97
CA LYS A 98 14.32 -11.14 1.07
C LYS A 98 13.79 -10.88 -0.35
N PRO A 99 14.53 -10.12 -1.17
CA PRO A 99 14.08 -9.76 -2.52
C PRO A 99 13.66 -10.92 -3.42
N ASP A 100 14.30 -12.08 -3.32
CA ASP A 100 13.98 -13.28 -4.11
C ASP A 100 12.55 -13.80 -3.84
N ILE A 101 12.04 -13.59 -2.62
CA ILE A 101 10.65 -13.92 -2.22
C ILE A 101 9.74 -12.71 -2.37
N ALA A 102 10.20 -11.54 -1.92
CA ALA A 102 9.37 -10.34 -1.84
C ALA A 102 9.02 -9.77 -3.21
N ILE A 103 9.95 -9.71 -4.16
CA ILE A 103 9.71 -9.08 -5.47
C ILE A 103 8.61 -9.78 -6.26
N PRO A 104 8.63 -11.13 -6.46
CA PRO A 104 7.55 -11.79 -7.19
C PRO A 104 6.18 -11.59 -6.55
N LEU A 105 6.09 -11.62 -5.23
CA LEU A 105 4.81 -11.44 -4.53
C LEU A 105 4.35 -9.97 -4.56
N TYR A 106 5.28 -9.02 -4.48
CA TYR A 106 4.98 -7.60 -4.67
C TYR A 106 4.42 -7.32 -6.07
N GLU A 107 5.06 -7.86 -7.11
CA GLU A 107 4.59 -7.72 -8.49
C GLU A 107 3.21 -8.35 -8.69
N TYR A 108 3.00 -9.54 -8.11
CA TYR A 108 1.70 -10.19 -8.10
C TYR A 108 0.63 -9.33 -7.43
N PHE A 109 0.93 -8.79 -6.24
CA PHE A 109 0.04 -7.89 -5.52
C PHE A 109 -0.35 -6.67 -6.35
N CYS A 110 0.63 -6.00 -6.98
CA CYS A 110 0.38 -4.83 -7.82
C CYS A 110 -0.51 -5.16 -9.03
N LYS A 111 -0.26 -6.30 -9.68
CA LYS A 111 -1.06 -6.78 -10.81
C LYS A 111 -2.51 -7.07 -10.40
N GLU A 112 -2.69 -7.81 -9.31
CA GLU A 112 -4.02 -8.15 -8.80
C GLU A 112 -4.78 -6.91 -8.31
N LEU A 113 -4.07 -5.96 -7.71
CA LEU A 113 -4.70 -4.70 -7.29
C LEU A 113 -5.14 -3.86 -8.49
N SER A 114 -4.35 -3.81 -9.56
CA SER A 114 -4.75 -3.16 -10.81
C SER A 114 -6.00 -3.83 -11.41
N ASN A 115 -6.04 -5.15 -11.41
CA ASN A 115 -7.21 -5.91 -11.88
C ASN A 115 -8.45 -5.60 -11.04
N ALA A 116 -8.32 -5.59 -9.72
CA ALA A 116 -9.42 -5.32 -8.81
C ALA A 116 -9.92 -3.86 -8.89
N LEU A 117 -9.01 -2.91 -9.11
CA LEU A 117 -9.36 -1.50 -9.28
C LEU A 117 -9.98 -1.21 -10.66
N GLY A 118 -9.67 -2.04 -11.66
CA GLY A 118 -10.13 -1.83 -13.04
C GLY A 118 -9.30 -0.82 -13.84
N LYS A 119 -8.14 -0.41 -13.33
CA LYS A 119 -7.17 0.45 -14.00
C LYS A 119 -5.78 0.23 -13.44
N GLU A 120 -4.76 0.63 -14.20
CA GLU A 120 -3.37 0.51 -13.76
C GLU A 120 -3.12 1.38 -12.52
N ILE A 121 -2.44 0.81 -11.53
CA ILE A 121 -1.98 1.53 -10.34
C ILE A 121 -0.61 2.17 -10.58
N GLY A 122 -0.30 3.24 -9.84
CA GLY A 122 1.05 3.78 -9.75
C GLY A 122 1.90 2.90 -8.82
N THR A 123 3.18 2.76 -9.14
CA THR A 123 4.15 2.03 -8.31
C THR A 123 5.44 2.81 -8.18
N GLY A 124 6.17 2.55 -7.08
CA GLY A 124 7.59 2.88 -6.98
C GLY A 124 8.46 1.83 -7.66
N GLU A 125 9.70 1.71 -7.19
CA GLU A 125 10.65 0.70 -7.62
C GLU A 125 11.16 -0.04 -6.39
N PHE A 126 11.03 -1.36 -6.38
CA PHE A 126 11.43 -2.17 -5.24
C PHE A 126 12.94 -2.01 -4.96
N GLY A 127 13.27 -1.66 -3.71
CA GLY A 127 14.66 -1.48 -3.27
C GLY A 127 15.31 -0.15 -3.63
N ALA A 128 14.65 0.73 -4.36
CA ALA A 128 15.17 2.07 -4.68
C ALA A 128 15.05 3.03 -3.50
N ASP A 129 15.87 4.09 -3.52
CA ASP A 129 15.66 5.25 -2.66
C ASP A 129 14.52 6.09 -3.26
N MET A 130 13.38 6.08 -2.58
CA MET A 130 12.17 6.73 -3.06
C MET A 130 11.81 7.94 -2.20
N LYS A 131 11.57 9.08 -2.86
CA LYS A 131 10.99 10.27 -2.22
C LYS A 131 9.49 10.21 -2.44
N VAL A 132 8.75 9.93 -1.39
CA VAL A 132 7.28 9.79 -1.43
C VAL A 132 6.66 11.06 -0.86
N GLU A 133 5.94 11.76 -1.71
CA GLU A 133 5.20 12.97 -1.34
C GLU A 133 3.71 12.70 -1.40
N LEU A 134 2.96 13.16 -0.41
CA LEU A 134 1.53 12.96 -0.37
C LEU A 134 0.83 14.05 0.44
N LEU A 135 -0.42 14.31 0.10
CA LEU A 135 -1.31 15.12 0.91
C LEU A 135 -2.37 14.21 1.52
N ASN A 136 -2.27 13.94 2.82
CA ASN A 136 -3.28 13.20 3.56
C ASN A 136 -4.59 13.99 3.61
N ASN A 137 -5.67 13.27 3.33
CA ASN A 137 -7.02 13.83 3.37
C ASN A 137 -7.80 13.23 4.52
N GLY A 138 -7.97 14.01 5.59
CA GLY A 138 -8.75 13.62 6.74
C GLY A 138 -8.08 13.87 8.09
N PRO A 139 -6.96 13.25 8.51
CA PRO A 139 -6.30 12.08 7.91
C PRO A 139 -7.12 10.81 8.10
N VAL A 140 -6.95 9.87 7.20
CA VAL A 140 -7.47 8.50 7.30
C VAL A 140 -6.32 7.55 6.99
N THR A 141 -5.86 6.83 8.01
CA THR A 141 -4.75 5.90 7.94
C THR A 141 -5.17 4.56 8.55
N ILE A 142 -5.06 3.48 7.78
CA ILE A 142 -5.51 2.15 8.20
C ILE A 142 -4.37 1.17 8.00
N CYS A 143 -4.07 0.41 9.06
CA CYS A 143 -3.10 -0.68 9.03
C CYS A 143 -3.85 -2.01 8.91
N MET A 144 -3.38 -2.88 8.01
CA MET A 144 -3.88 -4.24 7.88
C MET A 144 -2.75 -5.24 7.92
N ASP A 145 -2.98 -6.36 8.61
CA ASP A 145 -2.06 -7.49 8.68
C ASP A 145 -2.82 -8.78 8.37
N THR A 146 -2.41 -9.49 7.31
CA THR A 146 -3.09 -10.73 6.90
C THR A 146 -2.92 -11.89 7.90
N LYS A 147 -1.92 -11.80 8.78
CA LYS A 147 -1.68 -12.78 9.84
C LYS A 147 -2.39 -12.42 11.15
N ASN A 148 -2.87 -11.19 11.28
CA ASN A 148 -3.60 -10.69 12.43
C ASN A 148 -4.76 -9.79 11.97
N LYS A 149 -5.75 -10.41 11.37
CA LYS A 149 -6.95 -9.72 10.85
C LYS A 149 -7.82 -9.24 12.00
N GLU A 150 -8.20 -7.97 11.97
CA GLU A 150 -9.09 -7.32 12.94
C GLU A 150 -10.38 -6.85 12.27
#